data_0073ae88f21951c746a33371d385356c
#
_entry.id   0073ae88f21951c746a33371d385356c
#
_cell.length_a   1.000
_cell.length_b   1.000
_cell.length_c   1.000
_cell.angle_alpha   90.00
_cell.angle_beta   90.00
_cell.angle_gamma   90.00
#
_symmetry.space_group_name_H-M   'P 1'
#
loop_
_entity.id
_entity.type
_entity.pdbx_description
1 polymer ?
#
loop_
_entity_poly.entity_id
_entity_poly.type
_entity_poly.pdbx_seq_one_letter_code
_entity_poly.pdbx_strand_id
1 'polypeptide(L)'
;MEERKRSVLQFWQGGELKSNSNVQFGEGGAGTFSDGKLNTLVKDPLMRNRKVLEVFVEFGADPSILYKNKPHIGTDVLSVIVKNMREEIIRLGGTFYFQSCVTDFRIKDGALKAITVNGSEEFETDVTVLAVGHSARDTFERLLERSVPIEKKAFAVGLRIQHPQRDINAAQYGAPEIEALGAADYKVTHQCANGRGVYSFCMCPGGYVVDASSEPGRLAVNGMSYHARDGVNANSALIVTVTPQDFPEDSPLAGIAYQRRLEEAAYRCGGGKIPVQLYRDFKKKRATTAFGDVEPAFEGRYAMANLRDFFPDTLSESLIEGVEAFNGRIAGFSRGDAILAGVESRTSSPVRIPRDERFESSIKGIYPCG
;
A
#
# COMPACT_ATOMS: atom_id res chain seq x y z
N MET A 1 -1.58 3.40 -18.73
CA MET A 1 -2.43 2.46 -17.92
C MET A 1 -2.44 1.04 -18.50
N GLU A 2 -2.71 0.87 -19.78
CA GLU A 2 -2.91 -0.43 -20.43
C GLU A 2 -1.65 -1.32 -20.39
N GLU A 3 -0.49 -0.74 -20.69
CA GLU A 3 0.79 -1.44 -20.62
C GLU A 3 1.12 -1.86 -19.18
N ARG A 4 0.85 -0.98 -18.20
CA ARG A 4 1.04 -1.28 -16.79
C ARG A 4 0.19 -2.46 -16.33
N LYS A 5 -1.10 -2.49 -16.65
CA LYS A 5 -1.99 -3.61 -16.36
C LYS A 5 -1.43 -4.92 -16.93
N ARG A 6 -0.97 -4.89 -18.18
CA ARG A 6 -0.36 -6.06 -18.83
C ARG A 6 0.89 -6.53 -18.09
N SER A 7 1.78 -5.61 -17.73
CA SER A 7 3.01 -5.92 -16.99
C SER A 7 2.71 -6.54 -15.62
N VAL A 8 1.73 -6.02 -14.89
CA VAL A 8 1.32 -6.55 -13.59
C VAL A 8 0.71 -7.95 -13.72
N LEU A 9 -0.21 -8.15 -14.67
CA LEU A 9 -0.81 -9.46 -14.90
C LEU A 9 0.23 -10.51 -15.31
N GLN A 10 1.16 -10.17 -16.20
CA GLN A 10 2.26 -11.06 -16.58
C GLN A 10 3.13 -11.43 -15.38
N PHE A 11 3.46 -10.47 -14.51
CA PHE A 11 4.21 -10.73 -13.29
C PHE A 11 3.47 -11.67 -12.34
N TRP A 12 2.18 -11.45 -12.10
CA TRP A 12 1.38 -12.33 -11.24
C TRP A 12 1.24 -13.76 -11.78
N GLN A 13 1.27 -13.93 -13.09
CA GLN A 13 1.29 -15.24 -13.75
C GLN A 13 2.68 -15.91 -13.78
N GLY A 14 3.69 -15.27 -13.20
CA GLY A 14 5.04 -15.81 -13.06
C GLY A 14 6.07 -15.28 -14.03
N GLY A 15 5.73 -14.22 -14.77
CA GLY A 15 6.67 -13.47 -15.58
C GLY A 15 7.64 -12.63 -14.75
N GLU A 16 8.54 -11.94 -15.40
CA GLU A 16 9.55 -11.10 -14.77
C GLU A 16 8.96 -9.81 -14.19
N LEU A 17 9.46 -9.39 -13.03
CA LEU A 17 9.12 -8.11 -12.41
C LEU A 17 9.76 -6.96 -13.20
N LYS A 18 8.93 -6.04 -13.69
CA LYS A 18 9.41 -4.77 -14.27
C LYS A 18 9.52 -3.72 -13.16
N SER A 19 10.72 -3.31 -12.81
CA SER A 19 10.97 -2.34 -11.73
C SER A 19 10.38 -0.95 -12.00
N ASN A 20 10.14 -0.59 -13.25
CA ASN A 20 9.58 0.69 -13.67
C ASN A 20 8.07 0.64 -14.02
N SER A 21 7.43 -0.54 -13.99
CA SER A 21 6.01 -0.71 -14.31
C SER A 21 5.42 -1.90 -13.56
N ASN A 22 4.87 -1.67 -12.38
CA ASN A 22 4.39 -2.69 -11.46
C ASN A 22 3.24 -2.16 -10.58
N VAL A 23 2.86 -2.86 -9.51
CA VAL A 23 1.80 -2.44 -8.58
C VAL A 23 2.11 -1.11 -7.89
N GLN A 24 3.38 -0.76 -7.68
CA GLN A 24 3.79 0.47 -7.01
C GLN A 24 3.98 1.64 -8.00
N PHE A 25 4.53 1.37 -9.17
CA PHE A 25 4.94 2.37 -10.16
C PHE A 25 4.15 2.28 -11.45
N GLY A 26 3.89 3.44 -12.01
CA GLY A 26 3.20 3.65 -13.26
C GLY A 26 2.01 4.59 -13.08
N GLU A 27 1.33 4.91 -14.18
CA GLU A 27 0.19 5.81 -14.22
C GLU A 27 -0.89 5.41 -13.20
N GLY A 28 -1.36 6.36 -12.38
CA GLY A 28 -2.34 6.16 -11.32
C GLY A 28 -1.75 5.70 -9.98
N GLY A 29 -0.43 5.44 -9.88
CA GLY A 29 0.24 5.04 -8.65
C GLY A 29 -0.26 3.71 -8.07
N ALA A 30 0.14 3.39 -6.83
CA ALA A 30 -0.24 2.16 -6.14
C ALA A 30 -1.76 2.07 -5.86
N GLY A 31 -2.45 3.19 -5.76
CA GLY A 31 -3.90 3.25 -5.54
C GLY A 31 -4.73 2.54 -6.62
N THR A 32 -4.21 2.43 -7.85
CA THR A 32 -4.89 1.73 -8.95
C THR A 32 -5.01 0.21 -8.75
N PHE A 33 -4.18 -0.37 -7.89
CA PHE A 33 -4.23 -1.79 -7.52
C PHE A 33 -4.55 -1.94 -6.02
N SER A 34 -5.63 -1.28 -5.58
CA SER A 34 -6.14 -1.31 -4.22
C SER A 34 -7.67 -1.40 -4.21
N ASP A 35 -8.33 -1.32 -3.06
CA ASP A 35 -9.79 -1.20 -3.00
C ASP A 35 -10.31 0.17 -3.51
N GLY A 36 -9.42 1.15 -3.70
CA GLY A 36 -9.83 2.48 -4.15
C GLY A 36 -10.69 3.23 -3.12
N LYS A 37 -10.42 3.04 -1.83
CA LYS A 37 -11.10 3.79 -0.76
C LYS A 37 -10.77 5.26 -0.84
N LEU A 38 -11.81 6.09 -0.68
CA LEU A 38 -11.72 7.54 -0.71
C LEU A 38 -11.87 8.17 0.69
N ASN A 39 -11.77 7.34 1.73
CA ASN A 39 -11.91 7.80 3.10
C ASN A 39 -10.66 8.55 3.57
N THR A 40 -10.86 9.68 4.23
CA THR A 40 -9.79 10.45 4.86
C THR A 40 -10.20 10.91 6.25
N LEU A 41 -9.22 11.04 7.15
CA LEU A 41 -9.39 11.68 8.47
C LEU A 41 -8.94 13.14 8.45
N VAL A 42 -8.49 13.64 7.32
CA VAL A 42 -8.06 15.04 7.16
C VAL A 42 -9.27 15.94 7.25
N LYS A 43 -9.21 16.93 8.16
CA LYS A 43 -10.22 18.00 8.22
C LYS A 43 -10.11 18.84 6.96
N ASP A 44 -11.26 19.10 6.32
CA ASP A 44 -11.30 19.81 5.04
C ASP A 44 -12.19 21.08 5.12
N PRO A 45 -11.75 22.11 5.84
CA PRO A 45 -12.53 23.34 5.98
C PRO A 45 -12.70 24.13 4.67
N LEU A 46 -11.88 23.83 3.68
CA LEU A 46 -11.88 24.48 2.36
C LEU A 46 -12.57 23.64 1.27
N MET A 47 -13.19 22.52 1.63
CA MET A 47 -13.91 21.62 0.72
C MET A 47 -13.04 21.09 -0.44
N ARG A 48 -11.72 20.96 -0.25
CA ARG A 48 -10.80 20.46 -1.26
C ARG A 48 -10.99 18.97 -1.55
N ASN A 49 -11.26 18.16 -0.50
CA ASN A 49 -11.59 16.74 -0.67
C ASN A 49 -12.87 16.58 -1.48
N ARG A 50 -13.87 17.41 -1.22
CA ARG A 50 -15.12 17.44 -1.99
C ARG A 50 -14.85 17.70 -3.46
N LYS A 51 -14.01 18.70 -3.78
CA LYS A 51 -13.62 19.02 -5.16
C LYS A 51 -12.92 17.83 -5.85
N VAL A 52 -12.07 17.10 -5.14
CA VAL A 52 -11.41 15.88 -5.69
C VAL A 52 -12.45 14.81 -6.05
N LEU A 53 -13.45 14.58 -5.18
CA LEU A 53 -14.52 13.61 -5.48
C LEU A 53 -15.36 14.04 -6.67
N GLU A 54 -15.66 15.34 -6.80
CA GLU A 54 -16.39 15.90 -7.96
C GLU A 54 -15.60 15.68 -9.25
N VAL A 55 -14.29 15.88 -9.24
CA VAL A 55 -13.41 15.57 -10.39
C VAL A 55 -13.47 14.07 -10.72
N PHE A 56 -13.43 13.17 -9.74
CA PHE A 56 -13.57 11.74 -10.03
C PHE A 56 -14.92 11.40 -10.67
N VAL A 57 -16.01 12.03 -10.23
CA VAL A 57 -17.34 11.85 -10.85
C VAL A 57 -17.35 12.38 -12.28
N GLU A 58 -16.76 13.55 -12.54
CA GLU A 58 -16.61 14.13 -13.87
C GLU A 58 -15.91 13.17 -14.86
N PHE A 59 -14.94 12.40 -14.33
CA PHE A 59 -14.17 11.44 -15.15
C PHE A 59 -14.66 9.99 -15.08
N GLY A 60 -15.86 9.75 -14.51
CA GLY A 60 -16.56 8.46 -14.63
C GLY A 60 -16.73 7.66 -13.35
N ALA A 61 -16.46 8.24 -12.18
CA ALA A 61 -16.86 7.62 -10.91
C ALA A 61 -18.38 7.73 -10.71
N ASP A 62 -18.95 6.74 -10.00
CA ASP A 62 -20.36 6.79 -9.62
C ASP A 62 -20.65 8.00 -8.71
N PRO A 63 -21.67 8.82 -9.00
CA PRO A 63 -22.00 10.01 -8.20
C PRO A 63 -22.27 9.72 -6.73
N SER A 64 -22.58 8.49 -6.35
CA SER A 64 -22.80 8.10 -4.98
C SER A 64 -21.58 8.30 -4.06
N ILE A 65 -20.35 8.38 -4.62
CA ILE A 65 -19.15 8.71 -3.84
C ILE A 65 -19.22 10.08 -3.16
N LEU A 66 -20.08 10.97 -3.65
CA LEU A 66 -20.26 12.32 -3.10
C LEU A 66 -21.06 12.35 -1.79
N TYR A 67 -21.83 11.29 -1.48
CA TYR A 67 -22.72 11.25 -0.32
C TYR A 67 -22.62 9.96 0.51
N LYS A 68 -22.04 8.88 -0.01
CA LYS A 68 -21.80 7.65 0.78
C LYS A 68 -20.76 7.90 1.88
N ASN A 69 -21.01 7.34 3.05
CA ASN A 69 -20.12 7.51 4.22
C ASN A 69 -18.71 6.91 4.03
N LYS A 70 -18.61 5.79 3.30
CA LYS A 70 -17.34 5.10 3.04
C LYS A 70 -17.22 4.83 1.54
N PRO A 71 -17.01 5.88 0.72
CA PRO A 71 -16.96 5.71 -0.71
C PRO A 71 -15.71 4.95 -1.15
N HIS A 72 -15.87 4.10 -2.16
CA HIS A 72 -14.79 3.40 -2.84
C HIS A 72 -15.05 3.37 -4.35
N ILE A 73 -14.01 3.16 -5.12
CA ILE A 73 -14.11 3.12 -6.59
C ILE A 73 -13.86 1.71 -7.12
N GLY A 74 -12.91 0.98 -6.52
CA GLY A 74 -12.43 -0.30 -7.04
C GLY A 74 -11.32 -0.14 -8.09
N THR A 75 -10.48 -1.14 -8.19
CA THR A 75 -9.28 -1.10 -9.06
C THR A 75 -9.62 -1.03 -10.55
N ASP A 76 -10.69 -1.69 -10.97
CA ASP A 76 -11.20 -1.74 -12.34
C ASP A 76 -11.69 -0.37 -12.84
N VAL A 77 -12.57 0.27 -12.09
CA VAL A 77 -13.16 1.57 -12.41
C VAL A 77 -12.13 2.69 -12.30
N LEU A 78 -11.31 2.70 -11.23
CA LEU A 78 -10.30 3.74 -11.03
C LEU A 78 -9.32 3.85 -12.19
N SER A 79 -8.97 2.74 -12.81
CA SER A 79 -8.08 2.73 -13.97
C SER A 79 -8.66 3.44 -15.21
N VAL A 80 -9.98 3.43 -15.37
CA VAL A 80 -10.67 4.16 -16.45
C VAL A 80 -10.70 5.65 -16.13
N ILE A 81 -11.01 6.00 -14.89
CA ILE A 81 -11.03 7.40 -14.43
C ILE A 81 -9.66 8.06 -14.65
N VAL A 82 -8.58 7.41 -14.24
CA VAL A 82 -7.20 7.93 -14.39
C VAL A 82 -6.86 8.15 -15.87
N LYS A 83 -7.28 7.23 -16.76
CA LYS A 83 -7.10 7.38 -18.20
C LYS A 83 -7.87 8.61 -18.73
N ASN A 84 -9.14 8.75 -18.35
CA ASN A 84 -9.98 9.87 -18.79
C ASN A 84 -9.41 11.22 -18.31
N MET A 85 -8.91 11.27 -17.06
CA MET A 85 -8.24 12.46 -16.53
C MET A 85 -6.98 12.82 -17.33
N ARG A 86 -6.17 11.84 -17.70
CA ARG A 86 -4.99 12.05 -18.57
C ARG A 86 -5.40 12.63 -19.93
N GLU A 87 -6.39 12.04 -20.57
CA GLU A 87 -6.87 12.49 -21.89
C GLU A 87 -7.37 13.94 -21.83
N GLU A 88 -8.05 14.32 -20.76
CA GLU A 88 -8.49 15.69 -20.53
C GLU A 88 -7.32 16.67 -20.32
N ILE A 89 -6.31 16.29 -19.52
CA ILE A 89 -5.11 17.11 -19.32
C ILE A 89 -4.41 17.37 -20.66
N ILE A 90 -4.30 16.34 -21.52
CA ILE A 90 -3.73 16.47 -22.86
C ILE A 90 -4.58 17.40 -23.72
N ARG A 91 -5.90 17.25 -23.69
CA ARG A 91 -6.85 18.12 -24.42
C ARG A 91 -6.72 19.60 -24.02
N LEU A 92 -6.42 19.84 -22.75
CA LEU A 92 -6.20 21.19 -22.19
C LEU A 92 -4.78 21.73 -22.46
N GLY A 93 -3.93 21.02 -23.20
CA GLY A 93 -2.57 21.43 -23.55
C GLY A 93 -1.48 20.96 -22.60
N GLY A 94 -1.82 20.12 -21.60
CA GLY A 94 -0.83 19.49 -20.74
C GLY A 94 -0.04 18.39 -21.46
N THR A 95 1.17 18.12 -21.00
CA THR A 95 2.06 17.12 -21.60
C THR A 95 2.33 15.99 -20.61
N PHE A 96 2.25 14.75 -21.08
CA PHE A 96 2.67 13.55 -20.35
C PHE A 96 3.93 12.98 -20.98
N TYR A 97 4.96 12.82 -20.16
CA TYR A 97 6.19 12.14 -20.54
C TYR A 97 6.20 10.73 -19.95
N PHE A 98 5.87 9.74 -20.76
CA PHE A 98 5.95 8.32 -20.37
C PHE A 98 7.39 7.80 -20.51
N GLN A 99 7.70 6.72 -19.74
CA GLN A 99 9.05 6.14 -19.68
C GLN A 99 10.12 7.18 -19.31
N SER A 100 9.74 8.16 -18.49
CA SER A 100 10.55 9.29 -18.09
C SER A 100 10.72 9.28 -16.57
N CYS A 101 11.88 8.80 -16.12
CA CYS A 101 12.24 8.75 -14.72
C CYS A 101 13.06 10.00 -14.35
N VAL A 102 12.61 10.75 -13.35
CA VAL A 102 13.42 11.83 -12.78
C VAL A 102 14.56 11.21 -11.98
N THR A 103 15.79 11.45 -12.44
CA THR A 103 17.01 10.84 -11.90
C THR A 103 17.88 11.81 -11.13
N ASP A 104 17.68 13.12 -11.28
CA ASP A 104 18.43 14.13 -10.53
C ASP A 104 17.70 15.47 -10.42
N PHE A 105 18.19 16.32 -9.52
CA PHE A 105 17.68 17.67 -9.23
C PHE A 105 18.83 18.65 -9.22
N ARG A 106 18.80 19.66 -10.09
CA ARG A 106 19.78 20.75 -10.09
C ARG A 106 19.31 21.86 -9.15
N ILE A 107 19.92 21.91 -7.98
CA ILE A 107 19.63 22.92 -6.95
C ILE A 107 20.78 23.95 -6.92
N LYS A 108 20.47 25.24 -6.95
CA LYS A 108 21.42 26.32 -6.85
C LYS A 108 20.86 27.42 -5.97
N ASP A 109 21.68 27.93 -5.02
CA ASP A 109 21.31 29.01 -4.11
C ASP A 109 20.01 28.75 -3.33
N GLY A 110 19.83 27.48 -2.87
CA GLY A 110 18.64 27.06 -2.12
C GLY A 110 17.34 26.93 -2.95
N ALA A 111 17.43 26.95 -4.29
CA ALA A 111 16.29 26.85 -5.17
C ALA A 111 16.50 25.77 -6.25
N LEU A 112 15.44 25.04 -6.58
CA LEU A 112 15.41 24.15 -7.75
C LEU A 112 15.52 24.98 -9.03
N LYS A 113 16.32 24.51 -9.99
CA LYS A 113 16.51 25.13 -11.31
C LYS A 113 16.16 24.20 -12.45
N ALA A 114 16.33 22.91 -12.26
CA ALA A 114 15.99 21.89 -13.25
C ALA A 114 15.86 20.51 -12.62
N ILE A 115 15.22 19.63 -13.33
CA ILE A 115 15.21 18.18 -13.10
C ILE A 115 15.90 17.47 -14.24
N THR A 116 16.62 16.39 -13.94
CA THR A 116 17.20 15.51 -14.96
C THR A 116 16.34 14.28 -15.14
N VAL A 117 16.01 13.95 -16.36
CA VAL A 117 15.21 12.80 -16.73
C VAL A 117 16.10 11.76 -17.44
N ASN A 118 15.93 10.48 -17.10
CA ASN A 118 16.65 9.34 -17.67
C ASN A 118 18.18 9.51 -17.70
N GLY A 119 18.73 10.27 -16.76
CA GLY A 119 20.17 10.48 -16.59
C GLY A 119 20.82 11.49 -17.55
N SER A 120 20.09 12.04 -18.52
CA SER A 120 20.71 12.92 -19.55
C SER A 120 19.88 14.11 -20.00
N GLU A 121 18.56 14.03 -19.95
CA GLU A 121 17.67 15.10 -20.43
C GLU A 121 17.34 16.06 -19.30
N GLU A 122 17.66 17.34 -19.46
CA GLU A 122 17.42 18.36 -18.44
C GLU A 122 16.18 19.22 -18.80
N PHE A 123 15.26 19.33 -17.83
CA PHE A 123 14.11 20.21 -17.91
C PHE A 123 14.27 21.35 -16.90
N GLU A 124 14.41 22.57 -17.38
CA GLU A 124 14.36 23.76 -16.54
C GLU A 124 12.97 23.93 -15.93
N THR A 125 12.91 24.20 -14.62
CA THR A 125 11.65 24.36 -13.90
C THR A 125 11.85 25.22 -12.65
N ASP A 126 10.88 26.09 -12.37
CA ASP A 126 10.81 26.89 -11.16
C ASP A 126 9.93 26.24 -10.07
N VAL A 127 9.05 25.30 -10.46
CA VAL A 127 8.09 24.65 -9.56
C VAL A 127 7.98 23.17 -9.90
N THR A 128 8.26 22.32 -8.93
CA THR A 128 8.12 20.88 -9.06
C THR A 128 7.29 20.29 -7.90
N VAL A 129 6.21 19.63 -8.21
CA VAL A 129 5.42 18.85 -7.25
C VAL A 129 5.97 17.43 -7.20
N LEU A 130 6.49 17.02 -6.04
CA LEU A 130 6.99 15.65 -5.83
C LEU A 130 5.83 14.74 -5.39
N ALA A 131 5.15 14.13 -6.33
CA ALA A 131 4.05 13.18 -6.08
C ALA A 131 4.48 11.73 -6.37
N VAL A 132 5.70 11.37 -5.96
CA VAL A 132 6.40 10.13 -6.33
C VAL A 132 5.92 8.88 -5.58
N GLY A 133 5.12 9.05 -4.50
CA GLY A 133 4.71 7.98 -3.61
C GLY A 133 5.84 7.48 -2.70
N HIS A 134 5.50 6.61 -1.77
CA HIS A 134 6.45 6.15 -0.75
C HIS A 134 7.42 5.05 -1.22
N SER A 135 7.23 4.49 -2.41
CA SER A 135 8.08 3.41 -2.94
C SER A 135 9.21 3.89 -3.86
N ALA A 136 9.27 5.19 -4.18
CA ALA A 136 10.32 5.80 -5.00
C ALA A 136 11.62 6.00 -4.18
N ARG A 137 12.23 4.90 -3.77
CA ARG A 137 13.37 4.87 -2.85
C ARG A 137 14.62 5.47 -3.47
N ASP A 138 14.84 5.27 -4.74
CA ASP A 138 15.87 5.89 -5.57
C ASP A 138 15.76 7.43 -5.59
N THR A 139 14.53 7.94 -5.71
CA THR A 139 14.27 9.38 -5.65
C THR A 139 14.60 9.96 -4.26
N PHE A 140 14.25 9.26 -3.18
CA PHE A 140 14.62 9.71 -1.82
C PHE A 140 16.13 9.68 -1.58
N GLU A 141 16.83 8.67 -2.10
CA GLU A 141 18.29 8.59 -2.06
C GLU A 141 18.90 9.81 -2.80
N ARG A 142 18.40 10.11 -4.00
CA ARG A 142 18.88 11.26 -4.79
C ARG A 142 18.57 12.61 -4.13
N LEU A 143 17.38 12.80 -3.57
CA LEU A 143 17.01 14.02 -2.84
C LEU A 143 17.94 14.25 -1.63
N LEU A 144 18.26 13.19 -0.88
CA LEU A 144 19.19 13.26 0.24
C LEU A 144 20.61 13.66 -0.22
N GLU A 145 21.11 13.08 -1.31
CA GLU A 145 22.39 13.46 -1.92
C GLU A 145 22.44 14.92 -2.39
N ARG A 146 21.29 15.49 -2.76
CA ARG A 146 21.13 16.91 -3.10
C ARG A 146 20.82 17.79 -1.90
N SER A 147 21.03 17.27 -0.68
CA SER A 147 20.82 17.98 0.59
C SER A 147 19.40 18.51 0.80
N VAL A 148 18.40 17.87 0.18
CA VAL A 148 17.00 18.10 0.52
C VAL A 148 16.73 17.47 1.89
N PRO A 149 16.22 18.22 2.89
CA PRO A 149 15.95 17.66 4.20
C PRO A 149 14.95 16.51 4.17
N ILE A 150 15.34 15.38 4.75
CA ILE A 150 14.49 14.19 4.91
C ILE A 150 14.59 13.76 6.37
N GLU A 151 13.45 13.41 6.97
CA GLU A 151 13.37 12.96 8.35
C GLU A 151 12.91 11.50 8.43
N LYS A 152 13.46 10.74 9.39
CA LYS A 152 12.94 9.42 9.78
C LYS A 152 11.53 9.56 10.33
N LYS A 153 10.65 8.64 9.95
CA LYS A 153 9.25 8.63 10.40
C LYS A 153 8.88 7.23 10.91
N ALA A 154 8.12 7.16 12.00
CA ALA A 154 7.46 5.92 12.41
C ALA A 154 6.48 5.47 11.33
N PHE A 155 6.39 4.15 11.14
CA PHE A 155 5.46 3.51 10.20
C PHE A 155 4.96 2.18 10.78
N ALA A 156 4.34 1.33 9.99
CA ALA A 156 3.90 0.03 10.45
C ALA A 156 4.26 -1.05 9.43
N VAL A 157 4.53 -2.24 9.94
CA VAL A 157 4.82 -3.44 9.14
C VAL A 157 4.01 -4.62 9.68
N GLY A 158 3.77 -5.61 8.86
CA GLY A 158 3.04 -6.79 9.28
C GLY A 158 2.78 -7.78 8.17
N LEU A 159 1.63 -8.38 8.24
CA LEU A 159 1.17 -9.43 7.35
C LEU A 159 -0.22 -9.07 6.80
N ARG A 160 -0.63 -9.66 5.70
CA ARG A 160 -2.04 -9.71 5.28
C ARG A 160 -2.72 -10.89 5.94
N ILE A 161 -3.95 -10.68 6.43
CA ILE A 161 -4.79 -11.74 6.97
C ILE A 161 -6.05 -11.88 6.10
N GLN A 162 -6.42 -13.10 5.75
CA GLN A 162 -7.63 -13.43 4.99
C GLN A 162 -8.62 -14.24 5.83
N HIS A 163 -9.90 -13.89 5.70
CA HIS A 163 -11.05 -14.59 6.26
C HIS A 163 -12.11 -14.75 5.18
N PRO A 164 -12.98 -15.77 5.23
CA PRO A 164 -14.14 -15.81 4.35
C PRO A 164 -14.98 -14.53 4.52
N GLN A 165 -15.34 -13.86 3.42
CA GLN A 165 -16.15 -12.66 3.48
C GLN A 165 -17.48 -12.88 4.20
N ARG A 166 -18.12 -14.04 3.97
CA ARG A 166 -19.37 -14.43 4.63
C ARG A 166 -19.28 -14.44 6.16
N ASP A 167 -18.12 -14.82 6.71
CA ASP A 167 -17.93 -14.89 8.16
C ASP A 167 -17.78 -13.46 8.74
N ILE A 168 -17.11 -12.59 8.01
CA ILE A 168 -17.03 -11.17 8.36
C ILE A 168 -18.41 -10.51 8.26
N ASN A 169 -19.20 -10.81 7.21
CA ASN A 169 -20.58 -10.34 7.10
C ASN A 169 -21.42 -10.80 8.31
N ALA A 170 -21.36 -12.09 8.64
CA ALA A 170 -22.09 -12.65 9.77
C ALA A 170 -21.70 -11.99 11.11
N ALA A 171 -20.40 -11.72 11.32
CA ALA A 171 -19.92 -11.07 12.53
C ALA A 171 -20.32 -9.59 12.61
N GLN A 172 -20.44 -8.88 11.48
CA GLN A 172 -20.77 -7.46 11.43
C GLN A 172 -22.27 -7.19 11.31
N TYR A 173 -22.99 -8.02 10.58
CA TYR A 173 -24.40 -7.81 10.25
C TYR A 173 -25.36 -8.80 10.92
N GLY A 174 -24.81 -9.86 11.54
CA GLY A 174 -25.64 -10.94 12.11
C GLY A 174 -26.11 -11.99 11.07
N ALA A 175 -25.77 -11.82 9.80
CA ALA A 175 -26.09 -12.76 8.72
C ALA A 175 -24.96 -12.80 7.69
N PRO A 176 -24.71 -13.97 7.05
CA PRO A 176 -23.62 -14.15 6.10
C PRO A 176 -23.81 -13.35 4.81
N GLU A 177 -25.05 -12.98 4.49
CA GLU A 177 -25.40 -12.26 3.28
C GLU A 177 -26.60 -11.33 3.55
N ILE A 178 -26.44 -10.03 3.21
CA ILE A 178 -27.52 -9.05 3.20
C ILE A 178 -27.30 -8.20 1.95
N GLU A 179 -28.06 -8.46 0.89
CA GLU A 179 -27.91 -7.83 -0.43
C GLU A 179 -27.84 -6.31 -0.35
N ALA A 180 -28.71 -5.69 0.45
CA ALA A 180 -28.79 -4.24 0.61
C ALA A 180 -27.53 -3.60 1.25
N LEU A 181 -26.70 -4.37 1.96
CA LEU A 181 -25.51 -3.87 2.66
C LEU A 181 -24.19 -4.17 1.94
N GLY A 182 -24.20 -5.16 1.04
CA GLY A 182 -22.99 -5.63 0.36
C GLY A 182 -21.96 -6.26 1.30
N ALA A 183 -20.72 -6.31 0.86
CA ALA A 183 -19.62 -6.90 1.63
C ALA A 183 -19.24 -6.04 2.83
N ALA A 184 -19.25 -6.63 4.03
CA ALA A 184 -18.90 -5.96 5.27
C ALA A 184 -17.41 -5.57 5.31
N ASP A 185 -17.14 -4.39 5.85
CA ASP A 185 -15.79 -3.94 6.18
C ASP A 185 -15.57 -3.92 7.71
N TYR A 186 -14.30 -3.78 8.12
CA TYR A 186 -13.97 -3.57 9.52
C TYR A 186 -12.72 -2.69 9.69
N LYS A 187 -12.63 -2.08 10.87
CA LYS A 187 -11.43 -1.39 11.35
C LYS A 187 -11.27 -1.68 12.83
N VAL A 188 -10.19 -2.37 13.19
CA VAL A 188 -9.88 -2.77 14.57
C VAL A 188 -8.49 -2.33 14.96
N THR A 189 -8.31 -1.99 16.24
CA THR A 189 -7.05 -1.56 16.84
C THR A 189 -6.90 -2.17 18.21
N HIS A 190 -5.67 -2.45 18.61
CA HIS A 190 -5.31 -2.94 19.94
C HIS A 190 -3.98 -2.34 20.39
N GLN A 191 -3.90 -1.97 21.66
CA GLN A 191 -2.66 -1.56 22.29
C GLN A 191 -2.09 -2.75 23.06
N CYS A 192 -0.95 -3.26 22.60
CA CYS A 192 -0.31 -4.42 23.19
C CYS A 192 0.34 -4.12 24.54
N ALA A 193 0.53 -5.16 25.34
CA ALA A 193 1.18 -5.07 26.65
C ALA A 193 2.62 -4.51 26.59
N ASN A 194 3.32 -4.72 25.46
CA ASN A 194 4.66 -4.17 25.20
C ASN A 194 4.65 -2.72 24.71
N GLY A 195 3.50 -2.04 24.70
CA GLY A 195 3.35 -0.66 24.29
C GLY A 195 3.21 -0.45 22.77
N ARG A 196 3.22 -1.50 21.95
CA ARG A 196 3.03 -1.38 20.50
C ARG A 196 1.55 -1.36 20.12
N GLY A 197 1.19 -0.50 19.18
CA GLY A 197 -0.14 -0.53 18.56
C GLY A 197 -0.20 -1.57 17.45
N VAL A 198 -1.23 -2.43 17.49
CA VAL A 198 -1.59 -3.34 16.39
C VAL A 198 -2.95 -2.93 15.83
N TYR A 199 -3.09 -2.94 14.52
CA TYR A 199 -4.33 -2.52 13.89
C TYR A 199 -4.52 -3.13 12.50
N SER A 200 -5.80 -3.22 12.09
CA SER A 200 -6.15 -3.51 10.71
C SER A 200 -6.00 -2.26 9.85
N PHE A 201 -5.46 -2.40 8.66
CA PHE A 201 -5.33 -1.30 7.71
C PHE A 201 -5.69 -1.75 6.30
N CYS A 202 -6.20 -0.81 5.49
CA CYS A 202 -6.56 -1.07 4.09
C CYS A 202 -7.29 -2.42 3.90
N MET A 203 -8.34 -2.63 4.72
CA MET A 203 -9.19 -3.82 4.62
C MET A 203 -9.92 -3.80 3.27
N CYS A 204 -9.85 -4.90 2.54
CA CYS A 204 -10.40 -5.08 1.20
C CYS A 204 -11.51 -6.14 1.27
N PRO A 205 -12.79 -5.72 1.33
CA PRO A 205 -13.92 -6.63 1.29
C PRO A 205 -14.00 -7.34 -0.06
N GLY A 206 -14.35 -8.62 -0.07
CA GLY A 206 -14.46 -9.43 -1.29
C GLY A 206 -13.24 -9.27 -2.19
N GLY A 207 -12.02 -9.35 -1.61
CA GLY A 207 -10.81 -8.96 -2.30
C GLY A 207 -9.70 -10.01 -2.26
N TYR A 208 -8.58 -9.65 -2.82
CA TYR A 208 -7.41 -10.50 -3.05
C TYR A 208 -6.18 -9.91 -2.37
N VAL A 209 -5.29 -10.78 -1.89
CA VAL A 209 -3.93 -10.39 -1.54
C VAL A 209 -3.09 -10.43 -2.81
N VAL A 210 -2.33 -9.37 -3.07
CA VAL A 210 -1.58 -9.22 -4.32
C VAL A 210 -0.08 -9.16 -4.06
N ASP A 211 0.71 -9.71 -4.99
CA ASP A 211 2.15 -9.44 -5.04
C ASP A 211 2.38 -8.01 -5.51
N ALA A 212 2.80 -7.16 -4.58
CA ALA A 212 3.04 -5.73 -4.79
C ALA A 212 4.54 -5.38 -4.83
N SER A 213 5.38 -6.35 -5.17
CA SER A 213 6.83 -6.17 -5.33
C SER A 213 7.15 -5.10 -6.37
N SER A 214 8.24 -4.37 -6.15
CA SER A 214 8.75 -3.36 -7.09
C SER A 214 10.27 -3.35 -7.26
N GLU A 215 10.99 -4.09 -6.42
CA GLU A 215 12.44 -4.24 -6.49
C GLU A 215 12.79 -5.73 -6.63
N PRO A 216 13.67 -6.12 -7.54
CA PRO A 216 14.10 -7.52 -7.71
C PRO A 216 14.65 -8.11 -6.42
N GLY A 217 14.30 -9.36 -6.11
CA GLY A 217 14.75 -10.05 -4.90
C GLY A 217 14.09 -9.57 -3.61
N ARG A 218 13.05 -8.74 -3.69
CA ARG A 218 12.29 -8.17 -2.57
C ARG A 218 10.80 -8.41 -2.79
N LEU A 219 10.13 -8.91 -1.78
CA LEU A 219 8.72 -9.25 -1.86
C LEU A 219 7.92 -8.40 -0.89
N ALA A 220 6.91 -7.72 -1.40
CA ALA A 220 5.91 -7.02 -0.61
C ALA A 220 4.52 -7.45 -1.05
N VAL A 221 3.58 -7.52 -0.11
CA VAL A 221 2.17 -7.78 -0.41
C VAL A 221 1.31 -6.55 -0.16
N ASN A 222 0.18 -6.48 -0.85
CA ASN A 222 -0.89 -5.52 -0.59
C ASN A 222 -2.24 -6.24 -0.77
N GLY A 223 -3.35 -5.53 -0.63
CA GLY A 223 -4.67 -6.02 -0.94
C GLY A 223 -5.38 -5.13 -1.96
N MET A 224 -6.24 -5.75 -2.74
CA MET A 224 -7.11 -5.04 -3.67
C MET A 224 -8.52 -5.64 -3.68
N SER A 225 -9.49 -4.86 -4.13
CA SER A 225 -10.84 -5.33 -4.49
C SER A 225 -11.27 -4.71 -5.79
N TYR A 226 -12.08 -5.44 -6.54
CA TYR A 226 -12.85 -4.87 -7.63
C TYR A 226 -14.02 -4.03 -7.09
N HIS A 227 -14.66 -3.26 -7.96
CA HIS A 227 -15.79 -2.43 -7.56
C HIS A 227 -16.92 -3.23 -6.91
N ALA A 228 -17.22 -4.41 -7.45
CA ALA A 228 -18.28 -5.30 -6.95
C ALA A 228 -18.02 -5.87 -5.54
N ARG A 229 -16.75 -5.98 -5.11
CA ARG A 229 -16.37 -6.59 -3.83
C ARG A 229 -16.97 -7.97 -3.60
N ASP A 230 -17.03 -8.78 -4.65
CA ASP A 230 -17.72 -10.09 -4.73
C ASP A 230 -16.77 -11.28 -4.60
N GLY A 231 -15.51 -11.07 -4.29
CA GLY A 231 -14.55 -12.13 -4.01
C GLY A 231 -14.86 -12.89 -2.72
N VAL A 232 -14.37 -14.12 -2.63
CA VAL A 232 -14.67 -15.05 -1.53
C VAL A 232 -14.15 -14.62 -0.17
N ASN A 233 -13.07 -13.82 -0.14
CA ASN A 233 -12.40 -13.41 1.10
C ASN A 233 -12.46 -11.91 1.35
N ALA A 234 -12.60 -11.57 2.63
CA ALA A 234 -12.15 -10.31 3.21
C ALA A 234 -10.65 -10.41 3.50
N ASN A 235 -9.86 -9.40 3.16
CA ASN A 235 -8.49 -9.34 3.62
C ASN A 235 -8.12 -7.96 4.16
N SER A 236 -7.20 -7.90 5.11
CA SER A 236 -6.63 -6.64 5.59
C SER A 236 -5.15 -6.79 5.92
N ALA A 237 -4.41 -5.69 5.86
CA ALA A 237 -3.16 -5.60 6.57
C ALA A 237 -3.43 -5.73 8.07
N LEU A 238 -2.68 -6.60 8.71
CA LEU A 238 -2.55 -6.77 10.15
C LEU A 238 -1.16 -6.27 10.51
N ILE A 239 -1.06 -5.06 11.03
CA ILE A 239 0.20 -4.32 11.13
C ILE A 239 0.48 -3.86 12.54
N VAL A 240 1.77 -3.78 12.86
CA VAL A 240 2.30 -3.32 14.14
C VAL A 240 3.20 -2.11 13.93
N THR A 241 3.08 -1.13 14.82
CA THR A 241 3.88 0.09 14.76
C THR A 241 5.36 -0.20 14.98
N VAL A 242 6.21 0.36 14.11
CA VAL A 242 7.66 0.45 14.24
C VAL A 242 8.09 1.91 14.26
N THR A 243 9.13 2.19 15.01
CA THR A 243 9.62 3.56 15.29
C THR A 243 11.10 3.66 14.95
N PRO A 244 11.70 4.86 14.89
CA PRO A 244 13.14 5.03 14.66
C PRO A 244 14.05 4.22 15.57
N GLN A 245 13.58 3.76 16.74
CA GLN A 245 14.32 2.87 17.63
C GLN A 245 14.44 1.43 17.09
N ASP A 246 13.56 1.02 16.19
CA ASP A 246 13.57 -0.30 15.55
C ASP A 246 14.54 -0.37 14.35
N PHE A 247 14.99 0.78 13.85
CA PHE A 247 15.96 0.92 12.76
C PHE A 247 17.02 1.96 13.14
N PRO A 248 18.01 1.54 13.96
CA PRO A 248 18.91 2.45 14.67
C PRO A 248 19.99 3.09 13.80
N GLU A 249 20.09 2.75 12.51
CA GLU A 249 21.09 3.34 11.63
C GLU A 249 20.96 4.87 11.62
N ASP A 250 22.09 5.57 11.66
CA ASP A 250 22.14 7.04 11.61
C ASP A 250 22.00 7.55 10.17
N SER A 251 20.82 7.32 9.59
CA SER A 251 20.46 7.79 8.26
C SER A 251 18.99 8.17 8.23
N PRO A 252 18.60 9.27 7.59
CA PRO A 252 17.20 9.57 7.32
C PRO A 252 16.46 8.45 6.58
N LEU A 253 17.17 7.61 5.82
CA LEU A 253 16.64 6.51 5.03
C LEU A 253 16.65 5.14 5.77
N ALA A 254 17.01 5.10 7.06
CA ALA A 254 17.10 3.87 7.84
C ALA A 254 15.80 3.04 7.82
N GLY A 255 14.63 3.70 7.82
CA GLY A 255 13.35 3.04 7.70
C GLY A 255 13.15 2.34 6.34
N ILE A 256 13.69 2.89 5.25
CA ILE A 256 13.72 2.24 3.93
C ILE A 256 14.60 0.98 3.98
N ALA A 257 15.79 1.07 4.58
CA ALA A 257 16.66 -0.08 4.76
C ALA A 257 16.00 -1.19 5.59
N TYR A 258 15.26 -0.82 6.64
CA TYR A 258 14.47 -1.76 7.45
C TYR A 258 13.40 -2.47 6.62
N GLN A 259 12.62 -1.75 5.81
CA GLN A 259 11.63 -2.35 4.92
C GLN A 259 12.30 -3.32 3.92
N ARG A 260 13.41 -2.92 3.29
CA ARG A 260 14.16 -3.75 2.34
C ARG A 260 14.63 -5.06 2.96
N ARG A 261 15.15 -5.03 4.20
CA ARG A 261 15.54 -6.26 4.93
C ARG A 261 14.38 -7.24 5.12
N LEU A 262 13.21 -6.76 5.51
CA LEU A 262 12.01 -7.60 5.65
C LEU A 262 11.54 -8.15 4.29
N GLU A 263 11.53 -7.32 3.26
CA GLU A 263 11.12 -7.71 1.90
C GLU A 263 12.08 -8.76 1.29
N GLU A 264 13.40 -8.63 1.50
CA GLU A 264 14.41 -9.60 1.09
C GLU A 264 14.24 -10.93 1.85
N ALA A 265 13.99 -10.86 3.14
CA ALA A 265 13.79 -12.04 3.97
C ALA A 265 12.48 -12.77 3.60
N ALA A 266 11.40 -12.04 3.32
CA ALA A 266 10.15 -12.60 2.80
C ALA A 266 10.33 -13.25 1.42
N TYR A 267 11.07 -12.60 0.51
CA TYR A 267 11.39 -13.14 -0.81
C TYR A 267 12.13 -14.50 -0.70
N ARG A 268 13.16 -14.58 0.15
CA ARG A 268 13.88 -15.83 0.40
C ARG A 268 12.99 -16.90 1.03
N CYS A 269 12.18 -16.54 2.02
CA CYS A 269 11.27 -17.45 2.72
C CYS A 269 10.25 -18.09 1.77
N GLY A 270 9.69 -17.31 0.84
CA GLY A 270 8.73 -17.78 -0.15
C GLY A 270 9.35 -18.36 -1.43
N GLY A 271 10.68 -18.37 -1.56
CA GLY A 271 11.36 -18.78 -2.80
C GLY A 271 10.91 -17.93 -4.00
N GLY A 272 10.80 -16.60 -3.82
CA GLY A 272 10.34 -15.67 -4.84
C GLY A 272 8.83 -15.67 -5.07
N LYS A 273 8.05 -16.28 -4.18
CA LYS A 273 6.59 -16.31 -4.18
C LYS A 273 6.08 -15.73 -2.86
N ILE A 274 4.83 -15.30 -2.81
CA ILE A 274 4.21 -14.82 -1.57
C ILE A 274 4.28 -15.91 -0.50
N PRO A 275 5.05 -15.76 0.61
CA PRO A 275 5.04 -16.72 1.69
C PRO A 275 3.72 -16.66 2.45
N VAL A 276 3.09 -17.82 2.64
CA VAL A 276 1.79 -17.95 3.29
C VAL A 276 1.84 -18.96 4.43
N GLN A 277 1.05 -18.69 5.48
CA GLN A 277 0.97 -19.53 6.67
C GLN A 277 -0.42 -19.45 7.28
N LEU A 278 -0.93 -20.54 7.87
CA LEU A 278 -2.14 -20.47 8.67
C LEU A 278 -1.88 -19.85 10.04
N TYR A 279 -2.83 -19.09 10.55
CA TYR A 279 -2.71 -18.42 11.84
C TYR A 279 -2.37 -19.38 13.00
N ARG A 280 -3.01 -20.56 13.04
CA ARG A 280 -2.70 -21.61 14.04
C ARG A 280 -1.23 -22.07 14.01
N ASP A 281 -0.62 -22.10 12.83
CA ASP A 281 0.76 -22.53 12.64
C ASP A 281 1.73 -21.39 12.91
N PHE A 282 1.37 -20.16 12.56
CA PHE A 282 2.11 -18.95 12.94
C PHE A 282 2.25 -18.82 14.47
N LYS A 283 1.17 -19.05 15.23
CA LYS A 283 1.21 -19.08 16.71
C LYS A 283 2.18 -20.14 17.23
N LYS A 284 2.29 -21.28 16.56
CA LYS A 284 3.11 -22.43 16.99
C LYS A 284 4.51 -22.45 16.37
N LYS A 285 4.91 -21.39 15.65
CA LYS A 285 6.23 -21.28 14.98
C LYS A 285 6.54 -22.50 14.09
N ARG A 286 5.59 -22.97 13.31
CA ARG A 286 5.78 -24.13 12.43
C ARG A 286 5.23 -23.85 11.03
N ALA A 287 5.87 -24.39 10.01
CA ALA A 287 5.38 -24.27 8.63
C ALA A 287 3.98 -24.88 8.46
N THR A 288 3.17 -24.22 7.63
CA THR A 288 1.90 -24.77 7.15
C THR A 288 2.18 -25.78 6.04
N THR A 289 1.46 -26.89 6.03
CA THR A 289 1.58 -27.96 5.03
C THR A 289 0.34 -28.13 4.18
N ALA A 290 -0.82 -27.64 4.64
CA ALA A 290 -2.09 -27.67 3.90
C ALA A 290 -3.00 -26.54 4.39
N PHE A 291 -3.84 -26.01 3.49
CA PHE A 291 -4.90 -25.07 3.87
C PHE A 291 -5.99 -25.74 4.69
N GLY A 292 -6.81 -24.94 5.38
CA GLY A 292 -8.04 -25.33 6.04
C GLY A 292 -9.25 -25.04 5.15
N ASP A 293 -10.35 -24.59 5.78
CA ASP A 293 -11.61 -24.26 5.09
C ASP A 293 -11.56 -22.87 4.40
N VAL A 294 -10.57 -22.03 4.73
CA VAL A 294 -10.39 -20.74 4.07
C VAL A 294 -9.71 -20.96 2.73
N GLU A 295 -10.42 -20.68 1.64
CA GLU A 295 -9.86 -20.73 0.30
C GLU A 295 -8.83 -19.60 0.11
N PRO A 296 -7.65 -19.89 -0.48
CA PRO A 296 -6.66 -18.85 -0.75
C PRO A 296 -7.11 -17.92 -1.89
N ALA A 297 -7.13 -16.59 -1.64
CA ALA A 297 -7.47 -15.59 -2.64
C ALA A 297 -6.26 -14.67 -2.89
N PHE A 298 -5.49 -14.99 -3.92
CA PHE A 298 -4.24 -14.29 -4.28
C PHE A 298 -4.20 -13.90 -5.75
N GLU A 299 -3.63 -12.73 -6.02
CA GLU A 299 -3.08 -12.37 -7.31
C GLU A 299 -1.56 -12.37 -7.23
N GLY A 300 -0.95 -13.37 -7.86
CA GLY A 300 0.45 -13.71 -7.74
C GLY A 300 0.65 -15.14 -7.22
N ARG A 301 1.88 -15.64 -7.41
CA ARG A 301 2.24 -16.98 -6.95
C ARG A 301 2.51 -16.97 -5.45
N TYR A 302 2.06 -17.99 -4.75
CA TYR A 302 2.29 -18.15 -3.32
C TYR A 302 2.94 -19.52 -2.99
N ALA A 303 3.55 -19.60 -1.81
CA ALA A 303 4.13 -20.83 -1.29
C ALA A 303 3.92 -20.92 0.23
N MET A 304 3.60 -22.12 0.71
CA MET A 304 3.52 -22.38 2.15
C MET A 304 4.90 -22.25 2.78
N ALA A 305 4.97 -21.52 3.89
CA ALA A 305 6.21 -21.19 4.57
C ALA A 305 5.97 -21.03 6.07
N ASN A 306 7.05 -20.80 6.82
CA ASN A 306 6.97 -20.34 8.20
C ASN A 306 7.32 -18.85 8.26
N LEU A 307 6.33 -17.98 8.37
CA LEU A 307 6.53 -16.52 8.40
C LEU A 307 7.36 -16.06 9.60
N ARG A 308 7.44 -16.88 10.68
CA ARG A 308 8.28 -16.60 11.85
C ARG A 308 9.78 -16.73 11.53
N ASP A 309 10.17 -17.30 10.40
CA ASP A 309 11.57 -17.40 9.98
C ASP A 309 12.14 -16.07 9.49
N PHE A 310 11.29 -15.13 9.10
CA PHE A 310 11.72 -13.81 8.63
C PHE A 310 11.13 -12.64 9.43
N PHE A 311 9.98 -12.82 10.06
CA PHE A 311 9.32 -11.71 10.76
C PHE A 311 9.75 -11.68 12.21
N PRO A 312 10.20 -10.54 12.76
CA PRO A 312 10.76 -10.45 14.12
C PRO A 312 9.82 -10.99 15.18
N ASP A 313 10.36 -11.78 16.13
CA ASP A 313 9.56 -12.42 17.18
C ASP A 313 8.76 -11.41 18.01
N THR A 314 9.36 -10.29 18.40
CA THR A 314 8.68 -9.25 19.20
C THR A 314 7.47 -8.64 18.46
N LEU A 315 7.58 -8.48 17.13
CA LEU A 315 6.48 -8.00 16.31
C LEU A 315 5.44 -9.10 16.08
N SER A 316 5.89 -10.34 15.90
CA SER A 316 5.01 -11.51 15.76
C SER A 316 4.13 -11.73 16.99
N GLU A 317 4.69 -11.63 18.19
CA GLU A 317 3.92 -11.76 19.44
C GLU A 317 2.90 -10.62 19.57
N SER A 318 3.28 -9.40 19.18
CA SER A 318 2.31 -8.28 19.13
C SER A 318 1.17 -8.56 18.15
N LEU A 319 1.46 -9.10 16.95
CA LEU A 319 0.41 -9.46 15.99
C LEU A 319 -0.51 -10.54 16.55
N ILE A 320 0.02 -11.56 17.24
CA ILE A 320 -0.78 -12.63 17.86
C ILE A 320 -1.69 -12.02 18.93
N GLU A 321 -1.16 -11.19 19.84
CA GLU A 321 -1.94 -10.50 20.88
C GLU A 321 -3.05 -9.66 20.23
N GLY A 322 -2.75 -8.93 19.16
CA GLY A 322 -3.73 -8.15 18.39
C GLY A 322 -4.85 -9.00 17.80
N VAL A 323 -4.52 -10.13 17.15
CA VAL A 323 -5.52 -11.05 16.55
C VAL A 323 -6.45 -11.63 17.61
N GLU A 324 -5.92 -12.04 18.75
CA GLU A 324 -6.73 -12.56 19.87
C GLU A 324 -7.66 -11.46 20.43
N ALA A 325 -7.15 -10.23 20.58
CA ALA A 325 -7.98 -9.10 21.01
C ALA A 325 -9.07 -8.74 19.99
N PHE A 326 -8.78 -8.83 18.68
CA PHE A 326 -9.74 -8.56 17.62
C PHE A 326 -10.86 -9.58 17.57
N ASN A 327 -10.61 -10.81 17.95
CA ASN A 327 -11.64 -11.86 18.05
C ASN A 327 -12.76 -11.51 19.03
N GLY A 328 -12.46 -10.72 20.06
CA GLY A 328 -13.47 -10.19 20.97
C GLY A 328 -14.40 -9.13 20.34
N ARG A 329 -14.03 -8.57 19.19
CA ARG A 329 -14.82 -7.56 18.46
C ARG A 329 -15.47 -8.12 17.20
N ILE A 330 -14.80 -9.06 16.56
CA ILE A 330 -15.22 -9.71 15.32
C ILE A 330 -15.14 -11.22 15.58
N ALA A 331 -16.26 -11.86 15.84
CA ALA A 331 -16.33 -13.29 16.14
C ALA A 331 -15.67 -14.10 15.01
N GLY A 332 -14.75 -14.99 15.38
CA GLY A 332 -14.01 -15.83 14.42
C GLY A 332 -12.79 -15.16 13.80
N PHE A 333 -12.39 -13.96 14.23
CA PHE A 333 -11.19 -13.29 13.69
C PHE A 333 -9.90 -14.08 13.95
N SER A 334 -9.79 -14.76 15.11
CA SER A 334 -8.65 -15.61 15.46
C SER A 334 -8.80 -17.07 15.04
N ARG A 335 -9.68 -17.35 14.03
CA ARG A 335 -9.83 -18.71 13.51
C ARG A 335 -8.47 -19.28 13.08
N GLY A 336 -8.25 -20.55 13.42
CA GLY A 336 -6.92 -21.15 13.26
C GLY A 336 -6.45 -21.31 11.80
N ASP A 337 -7.38 -21.35 10.86
CA ASP A 337 -7.14 -21.49 9.42
C ASP A 337 -7.23 -20.17 8.65
N ALA A 338 -7.35 -19.02 9.33
CA ALA A 338 -7.13 -17.72 8.69
C ALA A 338 -5.75 -17.70 8.01
N ILE A 339 -5.69 -17.21 6.78
CA ILE A 339 -4.45 -17.23 5.98
C ILE A 339 -3.68 -15.95 6.19
N LEU A 340 -2.44 -16.08 6.65
CA LEU A 340 -1.47 -14.99 6.73
C LEU A 340 -0.56 -15.01 5.51
N ALA A 341 -0.21 -13.82 5.00
CA ALA A 341 0.69 -13.63 3.88
C ALA A 341 1.65 -12.46 4.14
N GLY A 342 2.89 -12.54 3.75
CA GLY A 342 3.89 -11.52 4.06
C GLY A 342 4.82 -11.18 2.90
N VAL A 343 5.45 -10.00 3.02
CA VAL A 343 5.37 -9.00 4.10
C VAL A 343 4.55 -7.78 3.65
N GLU A 344 3.69 -7.27 4.50
CA GLU A 344 3.08 -5.95 4.34
C GLU A 344 4.04 -4.91 4.96
N SER A 345 4.86 -4.26 4.15
CA SER A 345 5.91 -3.34 4.59
C SER A 345 5.66 -1.89 4.17
N ARG A 346 4.68 -1.66 3.29
CA ARG A 346 4.50 -0.39 2.58
C ARG A 346 3.18 0.29 2.87
N THR A 347 2.67 0.17 4.10
CA THR A 347 1.42 0.82 4.53
C THR A 347 1.54 2.34 4.62
N SER A 348 2.73 2.85 4.92
CA SER A 348 3.02 4.29 4.95
C SER A 348 4.50 4.55 4.69
N SER A 349 4.82 5.80 4.33
CA SER A 349 6.20 6.22 4.08
C SER A 349 7.04 6.13 5.37
N PRO A 350 8.25 5.55 5.32
CA PRO A 350 9.21 5.57 6.43
C PRO A 350 9.99 6.88 6.53
N VAL A 351 9.77 7.78 5.58
CA VAL A 351 10.43 9.09 5.50
C VAL A 351 9.41 10.21 5.34
N ARG A 352 9.81 11.42 5.71
CA ARG A 352 9.07 12.66 5.49
C ARG A 352 10.01 13.72 4.96
N ILE A 353 9.56 14.45 3.93
CA ILE A 353 10.18 15.69 3.50
C ILE A 353 9.43 16.84 4.20
N PRO A 354 10.04 17.60 5.12
CA PRO A 354 9.40 18.72 5.78
C PRO A 354 8.94 19.78 4.78
N ARG A 355 7.80 20.40 5.07
CA ARG A 355 7.23 21.49 4.26
C ARG A 355 6.57 22.52 5.15
N ASP A 356 6.54 23.77 4.70
CA ASP A 356 5.90 24.88 5.38
C ASP A 356 4.36 24.90 5.20
N GLU A 357 3.73 25.96 5.66
CA GLU A 357 2.26 26.17 5.53
C GLU A 357 1.81 26.38 4.08
N ARG A 358 2.72 26.73 3.17
CA ARG A 358 2.49 26.87 1.73
C ARG A 358 2.77 25.56 0.98
N PHE A 359 3.07 24.48 1.72
CA PHE A 359 3.44 23.16 1.21
C PHE A 359 4.80 23.13 0.48
N GLU A 360 5.63 24.15 0.58
CA GLU A 360 6.96 24.22 0.01
C GLU A 360 7.99 23.62 0.97
N SER A 361 8.96 22.87 0.44
CA SER A 361 10.10 22.40 1.23
C SER A 361 11.05 23.56 1.55
N SER A 362 12.11 23.31 2.32
CA SER A 362 13.17 24.30 2.54
C SER A 362 13.97 24.62 1.27
N ILE A 363 13.84 23.82 0.21
CA ILE A 363 14.37 24.13 -1.12
C ILE A 363 13.25 24.76 -1.93
N LYS A 364 13.44 26.03 -2.29
CA LYS A 364 12.47 26.80 -3.08
C LYS A 364 12.15 26.10 -4.40
N GLY A 365 10.87 26.02 -4.74
CA GLY A 365 10.37 25.39 -5.96
C GLY A 365 10.09 23.90 -5.82
N ILE A 366 10.35 23.26 -4.66
CA ILE A 366 10.02 21.84 -4.41
C ILE A 366 8.83 21.74 -3.46
N TYR A 367 7.75 21.12 -3.94
CA TYR A 367 6.49 20.91 -3.22
C TYR A 367 6.23 19.42 -2.99
N PRO A 368 6.60 18.86 -1.83
CA PRO A 368 6.35 17.43 -1.50
C PRO A 368 4.86 17.17 -1.32
N CYS A 369 4.33 16.15 -2.00
CA CYS A 369 2.95 15.69 -1.95
C CYS A 369 2.86 14.29 -1.34
N GLY A 370 1.97 14.09 -0.33
CA GLY A 370 1.75 12.81 0.32
C GLY A 370 1.94 12.81 1.81
#